data_d5b3ba827f0e986c7726feab5efa6b6c
#
_entry.id   d5b3ba827f0e986c7726feab5efa6b6c
#
_cell.length_a   1.000
_cell.length_b   1.000
_cell.length_c   1.000
_cell.angle_alpha   90.00
_cell.angle_beta   90.00
_cell.angle_gamma   90.00
#
_symmetry.space_group_name_H-M   'P 1'
#
loop_
_entity.id
_entity.type
_entity.pdbx_description
1 polymer ?
#
loop_
_entity_poly.entity_id
_entity_poly.type
_entity_poly.pdbx_seq_one_letter_code
_entity_poly.pdbx_strand_id
1 'polypeptide(L)'
;MKAYRGALLRFDDQHQPVYDSDGLLVIGPDAQGERQLVHAAGAYDALAGRFPDVAVEDVRGQLIAPGFVDLHVHYPQTDVIGAPAPGLLPWLENYTYPHESRFADKAYARSVADFFFDELMRHGVTTALTFATSHPASVDAA
;
A
#
# COMPACT_ATOMS: atom_id res chain seq x y z
N MET A 1 -6.31 -20.17 7.32
CA MET A 1 -4.95 -19.66 7.12
C MET A 1 -4.47 -20.00 5.72
N LYS A 2 -3.56 -19.19 5.16
CA LYS A 2 -2.83 -19.45 3.91
C LYS A 2 -1.34 -19.27 4.18
N ALA A 3 -0.51 -19.99 3.46
CA ALA A 3 0.92 -19.84 3.55
C ALA A 3 1.55 -19.68 2.17
N TYR A 4 2.61 -18.88 2.09
CA TYR A 4 3.36 -18.62 0.87
C TYR A 4 4.82 -18.94 1.11
N ARG A 5 5.44 -19.73 0.21
CA ARG A 5 6.87 -20.07 0.25
C ARG A 5 7.60 -19.37 -0.89
N GLY A 6 8.58 -18.55 -0.58
CA GLY A 6 9.40 -17.81 -1.53
C GLY A 6 10.55 -17.11 -0.85
N ALA A 7 11.31 -16.31 -1.58
CA ALA A 7 12.26 -15.41 -0.92
C ALA A 7 11.47 -14.38 -0.09
N LEU A 8 11.89 -14.12 1.13
CA LEU A 8 11.16 -13.28 2.09
C LEU A 8 12.06 -12.18 2.63
N LEU A 9 11.65 -10.93 2.44
CA LEU A 9 12.20 -9.76 3.13
C LEU A 9 11.25 -9.38 4.27
N ARG A 10 11.78 -9.28 5.46
CA ARG A 10 11.04 -8.85 6.65
C ARG A 10 11.90 -7.98 7.55
N PHE A 11 11.33 -7.45 8.60
CA PHE A 11 12.06 -6.71 9.63
C PHE A 11 11.94 -7.49 10.96
N ASP A 12 13.03 -7.52 11.72
CA ASP A 12 13.04 -8.09 13.07
C ASP A 12 12.50 -7.11 14.12
N ASP A 13 12.48 -7.52 15.38
CA ASP A 13 12.00 -6.71 16.51
C ASP A 13 12.86 -5.47 16.78
N GLN A 14 14.06 -5.40 16.19
CA GLN A 14 14.97 -4.26 16.23
C GLN A 14 14.86 -3.39 14.95
N HIS A 15 13.86 -3.65 14.13
CA HIS A 15 13.62 -2.99 12.84
C HIS A 15 14.77 -3.17 11.82
N GLN A 16 15.57 -4.24 11.96
CA GLN A 16 16.62 -4.55 11.00
C GLN A 16 16.06 -5.44 9.87
N PRO A 17 16.48 -5.21 8.61
CA PRO A 17 16.04 -6.03 7.51
C PRO A 17 16.65 -7.45 7.63
N VAL A 18 15.79 -8.44 7.47
CA VAL A 18 16.15 -9.86 7.44
C VAL A 18 15.70 -10.45 6.12
N TYR A 19 16.61 -11.14 5.43
CA TYR A 19 16.32 -11.80 4.17
C TYR A 19 16.45 -13.31 4.32
N ASP A 20 15.36 -14.02 4.08
CA ASP A 20 15.29 -15.46 4.03
C ASP A 20 15.18 -15.90 2.56
N SER A 21 16.19 -16.55 1.97
CA SER A 21 16.17 -16.97 0.57
C SER A 21 15.14 -18.06 0.27
N ASP A 22 14.74 -18.81 1.28
CA ASP A 22 13.63 -19.77 1.28
C ASP A 22 12.80 -19.51 2.55
N GLY A 23 11.88 -18.59 2.44
CA GLY A 23 11.03 -18.12 3.53
C GLY A 23 9.62 -18.71 3.46
N LEU A 24 8.93 -18.62 4.61
CA LEU A 24 7.52 -18.93 4.76
C LEU A 24 6.81 -17.73 5.38
N LEU A 25 5.76 -17.25 4.71
CA LEU A 25 4.81 -16.29 5.24
C LEU A 25 3.49 -17.01 5.50
N VAL A 26 2.97 -16.96 6.72
CA VAL A 26 1.67 -17.51 7.10
C VAL A 26 0.74 -16.37 7.48
N ILE A 27 -0.39 -16.26 6.78
CA ILE A 27 -1.42 -15.26 7.03
C ILE A 27 -2.77 -15.94 7.35
N GLY A 28 -3.57 -15.24 8.12
CA GLY A 28 -4.90 -15.75 8.46
C GLY A 28 -5.68 -14.76 9.30
N PRO A 29 -6.95 -15.08 9.61
CA PRO A 29 -7.79 -14.22 10.39
C PRO A 29 -7.27 -14.04 11.82
N ASP A 30 -7.59 -12.90 12.44
CA ASP A 30 -7.48 -12.72 13.88
C ASP A 30 -8.50 -13.61 14.64
N ALA A 31 -8.45 -13.55 15.97
CA ALA A 31 -9.32 -14.36 16.83
C ALA A 31 -10.83 -14.05 16.64
N GLN A 32 -11.17 -12.89 16.14
CA GLN A 32 -12.54 -12.44 15.86
C GLN A 32 -12.95 -12.71 14.40
N GLY A 33 -12.01 -13.04 13.51
CA GLY A 33 -12.24 -13.23 12.08
C GLY A 33 -12.41 -11.93 11.28
N GLU A 34 -12.13 -10.80 11.90
CA GLU A 34 -12.36 -9.47 11.31
C GLU A 34 -11.19 -8.96 10.47
N ARG A 35 -9.97 -9.38 10.80
CA ARG A 35 -8.75 -8.89 10.14
C ARG A 35 -7.85 -10.04 9.73
N GLN A 36 -7.09 -9.84 8.66
CA GLN A 36 -6.00 -10.74 8.29
C GLN A 36 -4.72 -10.30 9.00
N LEU A 37 -4.06 -11.26 9.64
CA LEU A 37 -2.80 -11.04 10.37
C LEU A 37 -1.69 -11.91 9.78
N VAL A 38 -0.45 -11.46 9.96
CA VAL A 38 0.73 -12.29 9.79
C VAL A 38 0.91 -13.12 11.06
N HIS A 39 0.70 -14.44 10.96
CA HIS A 39 0.86 -15.39 12.06
C HIS A 39 2.31 -15.85 12.21
N ALA A 40 3.05 -15.94 11.11
CA ALA A 40 4.48 -16.24 11.10
C ALA A 40 5.13 -15.73 9.81
N ALA A 41 6.41 -15.32 9.94
CA ALA A 41 7.27 -14.95 8.83
C ALA A 41 8.71 -15.29 9.19
N GLY A 42 9.41 -16.07 8.35
CA GLY A 42 10.79 -16.47 8.60
C GLY A 42 11.25 -17.63 7.71
N ALA A 43 12.40 -18.20 8.02
CA ALA A 43 12.95 -19.32 7.24
C ALA A 43 11.98 -20.51 7.19
N TYR A 44 11.83 -21.09 6.01
CA TYR A 44 10.89 -22.19 5.76
C TYR A 44 11.13 -23.38 6.69
N ASP A 45 12.38 -23.85 6.82
CA ASP A 45 12.72 -25.01 7.62
C ASP A 45 12.42 -24.83 9.12
N ALA A 46 12.45 -23.57 9.60
CA ALA A 46 12.13 -23.25 11.00
C ALA A 46 10.62 -23.20 11.27
N LEU A 47 9.80 -22.93 10.25
CA LEU A 47 8.38 -22.65 10.40
C LEU A 47 7.44 -23.74 9.87
N ALA A 48 7.82 -24.45 8.82
CA ALA A 48 6.95 -25.40 8.13
C ALA A 48 6.32 -26.45 9.07
N GLY A 49 7.10 -26.99 10.00
CA GLY A 49 6.63 -27.97 10.99
C GLY A 49 5.63 -27.43 12.01
N ARG A 50 5.49 -26.10 12.12
CA ARG A 50 4.53 -25.45 13.05
C ARG A 50 3.14 -25.30 12.44
N PHE A 51 3.01 -25.47 11.12
CA PHE A 51 1.77 -25.26 10.36
C PHE A 51 1.50 -26.42 9.39
N PRO A 52 1.48 -27.68 9.87
CA PRO A 52 1.42 -28.87 9.01
C PRO A 52 0.15 -28.96 8.17
N ASP A 53 -0.96 -28.38 8.65
CA ASP A 53 -2.27 -28.46 8.00
C ASP A 53 -2.58 -27.24 7.12
N VAL A 54 -1.64 -26.28 7.00
CA VAL A 54 -1.83 -25.09 6.18
C VAL A 54 -1.29 -25.35 4.77
N ALA A 55 -2.16 -25.23 3.77
CA ALA A 55 -1.74 -25.33 2.37
C ALA A 55 -0.73 -24.22 2.02
N VAL A 56 0.40 -24.63 1.46
CA VAL A 56 1.49 -23.74 1.07
C VAL A 56 1.42 -23.48 -0.43
N GLU A 57 1.27 -22.22 -0.81
CA GLU A 57 1.43 -21.76 -2.17
C GLU A 57 2.92 -21.53 -2.46
N ASP A 58 3.44 -22.21 -3.48
CA ASP A 58 4.84 -22.09 -3.86
C ASP A 58 5.04 -20.94 -4.85
N VAL A 59 5.63 -19.87 -4.35
CA VAL A 59 6.00 -18.68 -5.13
C VAL A 59 7.53 -18.50 -5.20
N ARG A 60 8.31 -19.59 -5.09
CA ARG A 60 9.75 -19.51 -5.21
C ARG A 60 10.17 -18.91 -6.57
N GLY A 61 11.22 -18.10 -6.54
CA GLY A 61 11.62 -17.24 -7.66
C GLY A 61 11.04 -15.83 -7.59
N GLN A 62 10.09 -15.59 -6.66
CA GLN A 62 9.56 -14.26 -6.35
C GLN A 62 10.01 -13.83 -4.95
N LEU A 63 9.98 -12.52 -4.71
CA LEU A 63 10.26 -11.91 -3.41
C LEU A 63 8.94 -11.51 -2.74
N ILE A 64 8.71 -12.03 -1.56
CA ILE A 64 7.65 -11.58 -0.65
C ILE A 64 8.25 -10.47 0.23
N ALA A 65 7.64 -9.30 0.25
CA ALA A 65 8.10 -8.15 1.03
C ALA A 65 6.91 -7.43 1.66
N PRO A 66 7.12 -6.65 2.73
CA PRO A 66 6.12 -5.69 3.20
C PRO A 66 5.76 -4.70 2.09
N GLY A 67 4.51 -4.23 2.08
CA GLY A 67 4.11 -3.16 1.19
C GLY A 67 4.86 -1.86 1.45
N PHE A 68 5.02 -1.05 0.42
CA PHE A 68 5.66 0.25 0.55
C PHE A 68 4.80 1.22 1.37
N VAL A 69 5.48 2.14 2.04
CA VAL A 69 4.87 3.22 2.83
C VAL A 69 5.23 4.54 2.17
N ASP A 70 4.22 5.28 1.70
CA ASP A 70 4.39 6.63 1.17
C ASP A 70 3.95 7.64 2.24
N LEU A 71 4.89 8.42 2.75
CA LEU A 71 4.64 9.38 3.82
C LEU A 71 4.29 10.80 3.34
N HIS A 72 4.21 11.02 2.02
CA HIS A 72 3.87 12.32 1.46
C HIS A 72 3.35 12.21 0.03
N VAL A 73 2.04 12.15 -0.14
CA VAL A 73 1.42 12.08 -1.47
C VAL A 73 0.14 12.91 -1.53
N HIS A 74 -0.13 13.52 -2.68
CA HIS A 74 -1.29 14.38 -2.93
C HIS A 74 -2.22 13.73 -3.96
N TYR A 75 -3.21 12.97 -3.52
CA TYR A 75 -4.13 12.31 -4.44
C TYR A 75 -4.97 13.28 -5.31
N PRO A 76 -5.33 14.50 -4.83
CA PRO A 76 -6.09 15.41 -5.67
C PRO A 76 -5.32 15.96 -6.88
N GLN A 77 -4.00 15.77 -6.94
CA GLN A 77 -3.16 16.28 -8.03
C GLN A 77 -2.93 15.24 -9.13
N THR A 78 -3.60 14.09 -9.06
CA THR A 78 -3.45 12.97 -10.00
C THR A 78 -3.59 13.40 -11.46
N ASP A 79 -4.62 14.17 -11.80
CA ASP A 79 -4.91 14.57 -13.18
C ASP A 79 -3.99 15.71 -13.69
N VAL A 80 -3.19 16.31 -12.82
CA VAL A 80 -2.27 17.41 -13.19
C VAL A 80 -0.80 17.05 -13.01
N ILE A 81 -0.51 15.77 -12.75
CA ILE A 81 0.86 15.24 -12.70
C ILE A 81 1.55 15.52 -14.03
N GLY A 82 2.73 16.17 -13.96
CA GLY A 82 3.53 16.47 -15.15
C GLY A 82 3.00 17.64 -15.99
N ALA A 83 1.99 18.37 -15.56
CA ALA A 83 1.55 19.60 -16.23
C ALA A 83 2.71 20.60 -16.30
N PRO A 84 3.05 21.14 -17.50
CA PRO A 84 4.25 21.94 -17.68
C PRO A 84 4.09 23.35 -17.08
N ALA A 85 5.04 23.75 -16.25
CA ALA A 85 5.09 25.10 -15.71
C ALA A 85 6.54 25.56 -15.48
N PRO A 86 6.84 26.87 -15.55
CA PRO A 86 8.20 27.40 -15.35
C PRO A 86 8.65 27.39 -13.88
N GLY A 87 7.81 26.92 -12.96
CA GLY A 87 8.11 26.81 -11.53
C GLY A 87 6.91 26.45 -10.70
N LEU A 88 7.10 26.28 -9.40
CA LEU A 88 6.07 25.79 -8.47
C LEU A 88 4.85 26.73 -8.41
N LEU A 89 5.04 28.02 -8.19
CA LEU A 89 3.90 28.96 -8.05
C LEU A 89 3.04 29.02 -9.30
N PRO A 90 3.58 29.18 -10.53
CA PRO A 90 2.81 29.08 -11.75
C PRO A 90 2.11 27.72 -11.93
N TRP A 91 2.70 26.63 -11.46
CA TRP A 91 2.05 25.32 -11.51
C TRP A 91 0.86 25.25 -10.56
N LEU A 92 1.01 25.75 -9.34
CA LEU A 92 -0.09 25.80 -8.36
C LEU A 92 -1.26 26.67 -8.88
N GLU A 93 -0.98 27.85 -9.39
CA GLU A 93 -2.01 28.81 -9.83
C GLU A 93 -2.75 28.36 -11.09
N ASN A 94 -2.04 27.80 -12.07
CA ASN A 94 -2.61 27.48 -13.37
C ASN A 94 -3.21 26.07 -13.42
N TYR A 95 -2.75 25.13 -12.58
CA TYR A 95 -3.20 23.74 -12.66
C TYR A 95 -3.77 23.26 -11.32
N THR A 96 -3.01 23.34 -10.23
CA THR A 96 -3.37 22.69 -8.98
C THR A 96 -4.63 23.31 -8.35
N TYR A 97 -4.65 24.60 -8.09
CA TYR A 97 -5.78 25.25 -7.42
C TYR A 97 -7.09 25.17 -8.22
N PRO A 98 -7.10 25.45 -9.54
CA PRO A 98 -8.29 25.24 -10.36
C PRO A 98 -8.78 23.79 -10.36
N HIS A 99 -7.83 22.84 -10.38
CA HIS A 99 -8.16 21.42 -10.40
C HIS A 99 -8.71 20.97 -9.03
N GLU A 100 -8.03 21.30 -7.94
CA GLU A 100 -8.45 20.95 -6.59
C GLU A 100 -9.82 21.54 -6.21
N SER A 101 -10.23 22.66 -6.79
CA SER A 101 -11.56 23.23 -6.56
C SER A 101 -12.71 22.30 -6.97
N ARG A 102 -12.48 21.36 -7.90
CA ARG A 102 -13.44 20.35 -8.35
C ARG A 102 -13.80 19.34 -7.26
N PHE A 103 -12.94 19.18 -6.26
CA PHE A 103 -13.14 18.25 -5.14
C PHE A 103 -14.21 18.70 -4.14
N ALA A 104 -14.84 19.85 -4.36
CA ALA A 104 -16.11 20.19 -3.72
C ALA A 104 -17.24 19.23 -4.12
N ASP A 105 -17.17 18.63 -5.32
CA ASP A 105 -18.07 17.59 -5.79
C ASP A 105 -17.64 16.21 -5.21
N LYS A 106 -18.53 15.62 -4.41
CA LYS A 106 -18.28 14.32 -3.75
C LYS A 106 -18.09 13.18 -4.74
N ALA A 107 -18.85 13.17 -5.85
CA ALA A 107 -18.77 12.09 -6.83
C ALA A 107 -17.43 12.17 -7.58
N TYR A 108 -17.00 13.37 -7.92
CA TYR A 108 -15.70 13.60 -8.52
C TYR A 108 -14.57 13.21 -7.56
N ALA A 109 -14.60 13.71 -6.32
CA ALA A 109 -13.60 13.37 -5.31
C ALA A 109 -13.47 11.85 -5.14
N ARG A 110 -14.60 11.13 -5.04
CA ARG A 110 -14.63 9.68 -4.91
C ARG A 110 -14.02 8.97 -6.13
N SER A 111 -14.35 9.41 -7.34
CA SER A 111 -13.83 8.77 -8.56
C SER A 111 -12.31 8.90 -8.69
N VAL A 112 -11.74 10.05 -8.29
CA VAL A 112 -10.28 10.25 -8.29
C VAL A 112 -9.62 9.45 -7.17
N ALA A 113 -10.22 9.41 -5.97
CA ALA A 113 -9.73 8.62 -4.86
C ALA A 113 -9.67 7.11 -5.20
N ASP A 114 -10.76 6.55 -5.73
CA ASP A 114 -10.83 5.15 -6.13
C ASP A 114 -9.72 4.80 -7.13
N PHE A 115 -9.55 5.62 -8.18
CA PHE A 115 -8.47 5.43 -9.14
C PHE A 115 -7.08 5.52 -8.49
N PHE A 116 -6.85 6.56 -7.68
CA PHE A 116 -5.55 6.81 -7.08
C PHE A 116 -5.12 5.70 -6.11
N PHE A 117 -6.01 5.27 -5.22
CA PHE A 117 -5.69 4.22 -4.26
C PHE A 117 -5.55 2.85 -4.91
N ASP A 118 -6.32 2.56 -5.97
CA ASP A 118 -6.12 1.37 -6.78
C ASP A 118 -4.73 1.35 -7.43
N GLU A 119 -4.26 2.50 -7.95
CA GLU A 119 -2.92 2.61 -8.53
C GLU A 119 -1.81 2.47 -7.45
N LEU A 120 -1.98 3.06 -6.27
CA LEU A 120 -1.04 2.84 -5.16
C LEU A 120 -0.92 1.34 -4.82
N MET A 121 -2.05 0.66 -4.64
CA MET A 121 -2.08 -0.78 -4.36
C MET A 121 -1.44 -1.59 -5.49
N ARG A 122 -1.74 -1.27 -6.72
CA ARG A 122 -1.19 -1.92 -7.92
C ARG A 122 0.34 -1.80 -8.00
N HIS A 123 0.90 -0.71 -7.46
CA HIS A 123 2.33 -0.46 -7.40
C HIS A 123 2.98 -0.86 -6.06
N GLY A 124 2.23 -1.57 -5.20
CA GLY A 124 2.74 -2.14 -3.96
C GLY A 124 2.79 -1.17 -2.77
N VAL A 125 2.21 0.02 -2.90
CA VAL A 125 2.05 0.95 -1.77
C VAL A 125 0.81 0.55 -0.98
N THR A 126 0.99 0.13 0.27
CA THR A 126 -0.09 -0.36 1.14
C THR A 126 -0.43 0.57 2.29
N THR A 127 0.36 1.63 2.45
CA THR A 127 0.16 2.66 3.48
C THR A 127 0.55 4.01 2.88
N ALA A 128 -0.32 5.01 3.00
CA ALA A 128 -0.04 6.35 2.51
C ALA A 128 -0.47 7.43 3.52
N LEU A 129 0.39 8.42 3.73
CA LEU A 129 0.01 9.69 4.36
C LEU A 129 -0.42 10.65 3.26
N THR A 130 -1.72 10.74 3.04
CA THR A 130 -2.30 11.39 1.88
C THR A 130 -2.79 12.80 2.21
N PHE A 131 -2.34 13.78 1.42
CA PHE A 131 -2.89 15.13 1.46
C PHE A 131 -4.15 15.19 0.59
N ALA A 132 -5.19 15.77 1.18
CA ALA A 132 -6.45 16.09 0.51
C ALA A 132 -6.48 17.58 0.12
N THR A 133 -7.64 18.09 -0.26
CA THR A 133 -7.87 19.53 -0.52
C THR A 133 -8.50 20.20 0.69
N SER A 134 -8.75 21.52 0.60
CA SER A 134 -9.52 22.27 1.59
C SER A 134 -11.02 21.90 1.66
N HIS A 135 -11.50 21.06 0.73
CA HIS A 135 -12.89 20.61 0.70
C HIS A 135 -13.09 19.35 1.54
N PRO A 136 -13.99 19.32 2.54
CA PRO A 136 -14.23 18.10 3.34
C PRO A 136 -14.55 16.86 2.51
N ALA A 137 -15.24 17.04 1.38
CA ALA A 137 -15.56 15.94 0.47
C ALA A 137 -14.33 15.17 -0.02
N SER A 138 -13.17 15.83 -0.15
CA SER A 138 -11.93 15.17 -0.54
C SER A 138 -11.33 14.32 0.60
N VAL A 139 -11.56 14.69 1.84
CA VAL A 139 -11.15 13.90 3.01
C VAL A 139 -12.05 12.68 3.18
N ASP A 140 -13.37 12.88 3.02
CA ASP A 140 -14.36 11.79 3.12
C ASP A 140 -14.22 10.75 2.01
N ALA A 141 -13.61 11.11 0.88
CA ALA A 141 -13.42 10.23 -0.27
C ALA A 141 -12.18 9.34 -0.14
N ALA A 142 -11.15 9.80 0.57
CA ALA A 142 -9.91 9.08 0.80
C ALA A 142 -10.05 8.08 1.94
#